data_5f121a51f7940d8f4f4a779b56650b7e
#
_entry.id   5f121a51f7940d8f4f4a779b56650b7e
#
_cell.length_a   1.000
_cell.length_b   1.000
_cell.length_c   1.000
_cell.angle_alpha   90.00
_cell.angle_beta   90.00
_cell.angle_gamma   90.00
#
_symmetry.space_group_name_H-M   'P 1'
#
loop_
_entity.id
_entity.type
_entity.pdbx_description
1 polymer ?
#
loop_
_entity_poly.entity_id
_entity_poly.type
_entity_poly.pdbx_seq_one_letter_code
_entity_poly.pdbx_strand_id
1 'polypeptide(L)'
;MRLAEDLTRVLAGRGITAPVHVANSADAIAAGVAATRGQLDRLTRVWTIGKGIGYGRWPYVEGVWEGGHITVTLDPKERFCGCGGLGHLEGIMGYRAMRMRFLDLEPEEVFAQARQGVARCREFVDLWHCALAAATASFIHLAGPGRFYFTGHNVGFLELPLLRSHLETMVKMSPLQSYSLEILPPNDETALLGAGVAALGTLTRS
;
A
#
# COMPACT_ATOMS: atom_id res chain seq x y z
N MET A 1 -0.58 22.20 -9.53
CA MET A 1 0.86 22.21 -9.84
C MET A 1 1.06 21.32 -11.06
N ARG A 2 1.63 21.84 -12.14
CA ARG A 2 1.79 21.11 -13.42
C ARG A 2 3.21 20.49 -13.51
N LEU A 3 3.53 19.62 -12.58
CA LEU A 3 4.89 19.10 -12.40
C LEU A 3 5.49 18.50 -13.69
N ALA A 4 4.69 17.73 -14.45
CA ALA A 4 5.16 17.14 -15.70
C ALA A 4 5.54 18.21 -16.74
N GLU A 5 4.70 19.24 -16.91
CA GLU A 5 4.96 20.37 -17.84
C GLU A 5 6.19 21.18 -17.41
N ASP A 6 6.34 21.44 -16.12
CA ASP A 6 7.48 22.21 -15.60
C ASP A 6 8.78 21.44 -15.76
N LEU A 7 8.78 20.12 -15.50
CA LEU A 7 9.94 19.25 -15.72
C LEU A 7 10.28 19.15 -17.21
N THR A 8 9.29 19.01 -18.10
CA THR A 8 9.49 19.00 -19.55
C THR A 8 10.17 20.29 -20.01
N ARG A 9 9.75 21.44 -19.51
CA ARG A 9 10.35 22.75 -19.83
C ARG A 9 11.81 22.84 -19.35
N VAL A 10 12.09 22.38 -18.13
CA VAL A 10 13.45 22.38 -17.57
C VAL A 10 14.39 21.47 -18.37
N LEU A 11 13.92 20.28 -18.76
CA LEU A 11 14.68 19.34 -19.57
C LEU A 11 14.97 19.89 -20.97
N ALA A 12 13.97 20.50 -21.62
CA ALA A 12 14.14 21.13 -22.92
C ALA A 12 15.17 22.27 -22.88
N GLY A 13 15.21 23.08 -21.81
CA GLY A 13 16.22 24.11 -21.59
C GLY A 13 17.65 23.56 -21.42
N ARG A 14 17.79 22.26 -21.15
CA ARG A 14 19.07 21.52 -21.09
C ARG A 14 19.36 20.69 -22.33
N GLY A 15 18.58 20.88 -23.41
CA GLY A 15 18.73 20.13 -24.68
C GLY A 15 18.23 18.67 -24.59
N ILE A 16 17.47 18.32 -23.56
CA ILE A 16 16.91 16.97 -23.39
C ILE A 16 15.45 17.00 -23.85
N THR A 17 15.15 16.30 -24.96
CA THR A 17 13.78 16.14 -25.47
C THR A 17 13.29 14.73 -25.08
N ALA A 18 12.61 14.65 -23.95
CA ALA A 18 12.03 13.40 -23.45
C ALA A 18 10.64 13.65 -22.86
N PRO A 19 9.67 12.74 -23.07
CA PRO A 19 8.39 12.82 -22.39
C PRO A 19 8.56 12.65 -20.89
N VAL A 20 7.83 13.43 -20.11
CA VAL A 20 7.83 13.34 -18.64
C VAL A 20 6.53 12.70 -18.17
N HIS A 21 6.64 11.58 -17.48
CA HIS A 21 5.53 10.91 -16.84
C HIS A 21 5.67 11.05 -15.32
N VAL A 22 4.57 11.48 -14.66
CA VAL A 22 4.50 11.56 -13.19
C VAL A 22 3.52 10.51 -12.71
N ALA A 23 3.98 9.59 -11.86
CA ALA A 23 3.16 8.53 -11.30
C ALA A 23 3.17 8.57 -9.77
N ASN A 24 2.14 8.03 -9.14
CA ASN A 24 2.16 7.75 -7.71
C ASN A 24 3.23 6.70 -7.40
N SER A 25 3.94 6.87 -6.28
CA SER A 25 5.03 5.95 -5.90
C SER A 25 4.56 4.51 -5.68
N ALA A 26 3.36 4.31 -5.13
CA ALA A 26 2.82 2.98 -4.92
C ALA A 26 2.45 2.29 -6.25
N ASP A 27 1.96 3.04 -7.26
CA ASP A 27 1.70 2.51 -8.60
C ASP A 27 3.01 2.18 -9.33
N ALA A 28 4.04 3.02 -9.17
CA ALA A 28 5.37 2.70 -9.69
C ALA A 28 5.91 1.40 -9.08
N ILE A 29 5.78 1.21 -7.75
CA ILE A 29 6.17 -0.05 -7.11
C ILE A 29 5.34 -1.22 -7.66
N ALA A 30 4.03 -1.08 -7.86
CA ALA A 30 3.19 -2.13 -8.43
C ALA A 30 3.63 -2.53 -9.85
N ALA A 31 3.96 -1.55 -10.70
CA ALA A 31 4.51 -1.79 -12.03
C ALA A 31 5.87 -2.52 -11.98
N GLY A 32 6.75 -2.11 -11.06
CA GLY A 32 8.05 -2.75 -10.85
C GLY A 32 7.92 -4.19 -10.36
N VAL A 33 7.01 -4.46 -9.42
CA VAL A 33 6.69 -5.83 -8.97
C VAL A 33 6.15 -6.66 -10.13
N ALA A 34 5.22 -6.13 -10.92
CA ALA A 34 4.68 -6.83 -12.08
C ALA A 34 5.77 -7.18 -13.10
N ALA A 35 6.69 -6.25 -13.37
CA ALA A 35 7.81 -6.46 -14.27
C ALA A 35 8.78 -7.52 -13.76
N THR A 36 9.24 -7.41 -12.52
CA THR A 36 10.21 -8.36 -11.93
C THR A 36 9.66 -9.77 -11.78
N ARG A 37 8.33 -9.90 -11.70
CA ARG A 37 7.62 -11.19 -11.60
C ARG A 37 7.14 -11.73 -12.97
N GLY A 38 7.43 -11.03 -14.07
CA GLY A 38 6.93 -11.43 -15.39
C GLY A 38 5.40 -11.44 -15.49
N GLN A 39 4.74 -10.47 -14.86
CA GLN A 39 3.28 -10.42 -14.70
C GLN A 39 2.67 -9.11 -15.23
N LEU A 40 3.29 -8.53 -16.24
CA LEU A 40 2.82 -7.26 -16.83
C LEU A 40 1.41 -7.37 -17.47
N ASP A 41 0.97 -8.58 -17.79
CA ASP A 41 -0.35 -8.91 -18.33
C ASP A 41 -1.41 -9.20 -17.25
N ARG A 42 -1.04 -9.16 -15.96
CA ARG A 42 -1.89 -9.56 -14.84
C ARG A 42 -2.10 -8.44 -13.83
N LEU A 43 -3.25 -8.49 -13.15
CA LEU A 43 -3.53 -7.57 -12.05
C LEU A 43 -2.61 -7.84 -10.87
N THR A 44 -1.73 -6.89 -10.61
CA THR A 44 -0.83 -6.85 -9.45
C THR A 44 -1.27 -5.72 -8.53
N ARG A 45 -1.37 -5.97 -7.25
CA ARG A 45 -1.72 -4.99 -6.20
C ARG A 45 -0.65 -4.98 -5.14
N VAL A 46 -0.28 -3.79 -4.70
CA VAL A 46 0.79 -3.60 -3.72
C VAL A 46 0.31 -2.68 -2.61
N TRP A 47 0.45 -3.13 -1.38
CA TRP A 47 0.39 -2.30 -0.20
C TRP A 47 1.79 -1.87 0.20
N THR A 48 2.02 -0.57 0.35
CA THR A 48 3.28 -0.04 0.87
C THR A 48 3.08 0.39 2.33
N ILE A 49 3.82 -0.25 3.24
CA ILE A 49 3.72 -0.05 4.70
C ILE A 49 4.94 0.73 5.16
N GLY A 50 4.74 2.00 5.53
CA GLY A 50 5.82 2.91 5.90
C GLY A 50 5.37 4.02 6.85
N LYS A 51 5.85 5.24 6.64
CA LYS A 51 5.37 6.43 7.39
C LYS A 51 3.86 6.60 7.26
N GLY A 52 3.36 6.45 6.04
CA GLY A 52 1.96 6.29 5.69
C GLY A 52 1.70 4.92 5.07
N ILE A 53 0.48 4.73 4.58
CA ILE A 53 0.04 3.50 3.92
C ILE A 53 -0.35 3.85 2.49
N GLY A 54 0.36 3.28 1.51
CA GLY A 54 0.04 3.44 0.10
C GLY A 54 -0.57 2.18 -0.50
N TYR A 55 -1.35 2.37 -1.55
CA TYR A 55 -1.89 1.30 -2.37
C TYR A 55 -1.59 1.59 -3.82
N GLY A 56 -0.98 0.64 -4.52
CA GLY A 56 -0.71 0.71 -5.94
C GLY A 56 -1.25 -0.50 -6.68
N ARG A 57 -1.53 -0.31 -7.97
CA ARG A 57 -1.98 -1.39 -8.85
C ARG A 57 -1.33 -1.31 -10.22
N TRP A 58 -1.15 -2.48 -10.82
CA TRP A 58 -0.78 -2.64 -12.22
C TRP A 58 -1.72 -3.67 -12.89
N PRO A 59 -2.22 -3.48 -14.12
CA PRO A 59 -2.01 -2.30 -14.97
C PRO A 59 -2.53 -1.01 -14.36
N TYR A 60 -1.88 0.11 -14.73
CA TYR A 60 -2.29 1.44 -14.29
C TYR A 60 -3.72 1.75 -14.77
N VAL A 61 -4.49 2.36 -13.90
CA VAL A 61 -5.81 2.90 -14.22
C VAL A 61 -5.79 4.38 -13.88
N GLU A 62 -6.25 5.22 -14.79
CA GLU A 62 -6.30 6.66 -14.59
C GLU A 62 -7.07 7.02 -13.32
N GLY A 63 -6.53 7.96 -12.56
CA GLY A 63 -7.07 8.40 -11.28
C GLY A 63 -6.03 8.36 -10.16
N VAL A 64 -6.42 8.85 -9.00
CA VAL A 64 -5.62 8.80 -7.77
C VAL A 64 -6.25 7.77 -6.83
N TRP A 65 -5.48 6.76 -6.48
CA TRP A 65 -5.93 5.65 -5.64
C TRP A 65 -5.31 5.76 -4.25
N GLU A 66 -6.03 6.39 -3.34
CA GLU A 66 -5.58 6.65 -1.97
C GLU A 66 -6.06 5.53 -1.03
N GLY A 67 -5.55 4.30 -1.25
CA GLY A 67 -5.97 3.14 -0.44
C GLY A 67 -5.65 3.26 1.06
N GLY A 68 -4.65 4.06 1.44
CA GLY A 68 -4.37 4.38 2.84
C GLY A 68 -5.46 5.19 3.51
N HIS A 69 -6.28 5.90 2.73
CA HIS A 69 -7.40 6.71 3.22
C HIS A 69 -8.76 6.00 3.13
N ILE A 70 -8.79 4.71 2.79
CA ILE A 70 -10.05 3.94 2.89
C ILE A 70 -10.50 3.88 4.35
N THR A 71 -11.79 4.12 4.60
CA THR A 71 -12.39 4.00 5.92
C THR A 71 -12.56 2.53 6.27
N VAL A 72 -11.89 2.06 7.32
CA VAL A 72 -11.93 0.66 7.78
C VAL A 72 -12.65 0.51 9.13
N THR A 73 -12.98 1.61 9.78
CA THR A 73 -13.76 1.63 11.02
C THR A 73 -14.57 2.91 11.14
N LEU A 74 -15.70 2.83 11.84
CA LEU A 74 -16.55 3.98 12.19
C LEU A 74 -16.37 4.43 13.64
N ASP A 75 -15.41 3.86 14.38
CA ASP A 75 -15.12 4.29 15.75
C ASP A 75 -14.69 5.77 15.75
N PRO A 76 -15.44 6.67 16.45
CA PRO A 76 -15.15 8.09 16.49
C PRO A 76 -13.79 8.44 17.12
N LYS A 77 -13.16 7.49 17.81
CA LYS A 77 -11.82 7.65 18.40
C LYS A 77 -10.70 7.50 17.35
N GLU A 78 -10.99 6.87 16.21
CA GLU A 78 -9.99 6.59 15.16
C GLU A 78 -9.77 7.81 14.25
N ARG A 79 -9.09 8.84 14.77
CA ARG A 79 -8.80 10.11 14.11
C ARG A 79 -7.30 10.43 13.99
N PHE A 80 -6.46 9.41 13.92
CA PHE A 80 -5.00 9.58 13.88
C PHE A 80 -4.42 9.77 12.47
N CYS A 81 -5.25 9.72 11.43
CA CYS A 81 -4.79 10.00 10.07
C CYS A 81 -4.38 11.47 9.91
N GLY A 82 -3.25 11.71 9.26
CA GLY A 82 -2.72 13.06 9.02
C GLY A 82 -3.62 13.97 8.20
N CYS A 83 -4.58 13.42 7.42
CA CYS A 83 -5.56 14.19 6.67
C CYS A 83 -6.78 14.63 7.51
N GLY A 84 -6.90 14.15 8.76
CA GLY A 84 -8.04 14.42 9.64
C GLY A 84 -9.27 13.54 9.40
N GLY A 85 -9.23 12.63 8.41
CA GLY A 85 -10.35 11.71 8.11
C GLY A 85 -10.55 10.66 9.20
N LEU A 86 -11.82 10.31 9.44
CA LEU A 86 -12.23 9.34 10.43
C LEU A 86 -12.01 7.91 9.94
N GLY A 87 -11.42 7.07 10.79
CA GLY A 87 -11.34 5.63 10.58
C GLY A 87 -10.52 5.19 9.38
N HIS A 88 -9.62 6.06 8.89
CA HIS A 88 -8.74 5.73 7.78
C HIS A 88 -7.71 4.67 8.15
N LEU A 89 -7.43 3.75 7.22
CA LEU A 89 -6.42 2.71 7.37
C LEU A 89 -5.08 3.28 7.86
N GLU A 90 -4.60 4.36 7.25
CA GLU A 90 -3.36 5.03 7.63
C GLU A 90 -3.39 5.56 9.08
N GLY A 91 -4.56 5.97 9.57
CA GLY A 91 -4.74 6.41 10.96
C GLY A 91 -4.58 5.27 11.99
N ILE A 92 -4.66 4.02 11.54
CA ILE A 92 -4.40 2.85 12.38
C ILE A 92 -2.97 2.34 12.16
N MET A 93 -2.56 2.21 10.89
CA MET A 93 -1.36 1.47 10.51
C MET A 93 -0.12 2.33 10.31
N GLY A 94 -0.28 3.61 9.96
CA GLY A 94 0.84 4.48 9.64
C GLY A 94 1.76 4.68 10.84
N TYR A 95 3.08 4.71 10.61
CA TYR A 95 4.09 4.87 11.67
C TYR A 95 3.82 6.10 12.54
N ARG A 96 3.49 7.23 11.90
CA ARG A 96 3.13 8.46 12.61
C ARG A 96 1.88 8.28 13.49
N ALA A 97 0.86 7.61 12.98
CA ALA A 97 -0.38 7.37 13.72
C ALA A 97 -0.15 6.47 14.93
N MET A 98 0.70 5.45 14.80
CA MET A 98 1.10 4.59 15.91
C MET A 98 1.80 5.38 17.02
N ARG A 99 2.74 6.28 16.68
CA ARG A 99 3.40 7.16 17.65
C ARG A 99 2.45 8.13 18.35
N MET A 100 1.42 8.60 17.66
CA MET A 100 0.38 9.44 18.28
C MET A 100 -0.51 8.64 19.23
N ARG A 101 -0.68 7.35 18.99
CA ARG A 101 -1.49 6.44 19.82
C ARG A 101 -0.73 5.95 21.04
N PHE A 102 0.55 5.63 20.88
CA PHE A 102 1.45 5.16 21.94
C PHE A 102 2.48 6.23 22.25
N LEU A 103 2.16 7.11 23.21
CA LEU A 103 3.04 8.21 23.59
C LEU A 103 4.28 7.75 24.38
N ASP A 104 4.22 6.54 24.92
CA ASP A 104 5.22 5.92 25.79
C ASP A 104 6.02 4.80 25.13
N LEU A 105 5.70 4.43 23.89
CA LEU A 105 6.37 3.35 23.15
C LEU A 105 6.59 3.75 21.69
N GLU A 106 7.72 3.37 21.13
CA GLU A 106 7.93 3.38 19.69
C GLU A 106 7.18 2.22 19.03
N PRO A 107 6.78 2.32 17.75
CA PRO A 107 6.06 1.26 17.05
C PRO A 107 6.73 -0.11 17.13
N GLU A 108 8.05 -0.19 17.04
CA GLU A 108 8.83 -1.41 17.17
C GLU A 108 8.67 -2.06 18.55
N GLU A 109 8.60 -1.24 19.60
CA GLU A 109 8.39 -1.68 20.97
C GLU A 109 6.97 -2.19 21.17
N VAL A 110 5.96 -1.57 20.54
CA VAL A 110 4.57 -2.03 20.59
C VAL A 110 4.47 -3.46 20.03
N PHE A 111 5.06 -3.72 18.86
CA PHE A 111 5.07 -5.06 18.27
C PHE A 111 5.91 -6.06 19.09
N ALA A 112 7.04 -5.63 19.65
CA ALA A 112 7.85 -6.47 20.52
C ALA A 112 7.10 -6.85 21.81
N GLN A 113 6.46 -5.89 22.47
CA GLN A 113 5.68 -6.14 23.70
C GLN A 113 4.41 -6.96 23.44
N ALA A 114 3.79 -6.81 22.26
CA ALA A 114 2.68 -7.67 21.86
C ALA A 114 3.10 -9.15 21.82
N ARG A 115 4.27 -9.45 21.25
CA ARG A 115 4.85 -10.82 21.25
C ARG A 115 5.17 -11.33 22.65
N GLN A 116 5.47 -10.45 23.60
CA GLN A 116 5.67 -10.79 25.01
C GLN A 116 4.37 -10.93 25.80
N GLY A 117 3.21 -10.70 25.15
CA GLY A 117 1.90 -10.90 25.76
C GLY A 117 1.31 -9.68 26.45
N VAL A 118 1.90 -8.47 26.31
CA VAL A 118 1.33 -7.24 26.88
C VAL A 118 -0.02 -6.94 26.23
N ALA A 119 -1.07 -6.96 27.02
CA ALA A 119 -2.46 -6.95 26.53
C ALA A 119 -2.77 -5.78 25.59
N ARG A 120 -2.49 -4.52 26.00
CA ARG A 120 -2.77 -3.34 25.16
C ARG A 120 -2.04 -3.36 23.81
N CYS A 121 -0.84 -3.93 23.78
CA CYS A 121 -0.05 -4.03 22.55
C CYS A 121 -0.60 -5.14 21.64
N ARG A 122 -1.02 -6.28 22.21
CA ARG A 122 -1.68 -7.37 21.47
C ARG A 122 -2.99 -6.92 20.85
N GLU A 123 -3.83 -6.23 21.60
CA GLU A 123 -5.10 -5.69 21.09
C GLU A 123 -4.87 -4.73 19.93
N PHE A 124 -3.84 -3.89 20.02
CA PHE A 124 -3.50 -2.98 18.93
C PHE A 124 -2.93 -3.72 17.71
N VAL A 125 -2.03 -4.69 17.88
CA VAL A 125 -1.48 -5.50 16.78
C VAL A 125 -2.58 -6.27 16.07
N ASP A 126 -3.57 -6.77 16.80
CA ASP A 126 -4.75 -7.42 16.22
C ASP A 126 -5.59 -6.41 15.40
N LEU A 127 -5.90 -5.24 15.97
CA LEU A 127 -6.59 -4.14 15.26
C LEU A 127 -5.84 -3.71 14.00
N TRP A 128 -4.52 -3.61 14.05
CA TRP A 128 -3.66 -3.23 12.94
C TRP A 128 -3.78 -4.21 11.75
N HIS A 129 -3.76 -5.51 12.04
CA HIS A 129 -3.94 -6.56 11.03
C HIS A 129 -5.39 -6.65 10.55
N CYS A 130 -6.35 -6.51 11.44
CA CYS A 130 -7.78 -6.47 11.10
C CYS A 130 -8.09 -5.30 10.15
N ALA A 131 -7.52 -4.11 10.38
CA ALA A 131 -7.70 -2.95 9.51
C ALA A 131 -7.16 -3.19 8.10
N LEU A 132 -5.95 -3.79 7.98
CA LEU A 132 -5.38 -4.15 6.67
C LEU A 132 -6.23 -5.23 5.98
N ALA A 133 -6.74 -6.19 6.73
CA ALA A 133 -7.65 -7.20 6.20
C ALA A 133 -8.92 -6.57 5.66
N ALA A 134 -9.56 -5.65 6.39
CA ALA A 134 -10.77 -4.95 5.96
C ALA A 134 -10.55 -4.16 4.66
N ALA A 135 -9.44 -3.41 4.57
CA ALA A 135 -9.07 -2.70 3.35
C ALA A 135 -8.81 -3.67 2.19
N THR A 136 -8.05 -4.75 2.42
CA THR A 136 -7.75 -5.75 1.39
C THR A 136 -9.02 -6.49 0.93
N ALA A 137 -9.91 -6.84 1.85
CA ALA A 137 -11.21 -7.45 1.55
C ALA A 137 -12.07 -6.52 0.66
N SER A 138 -12.09 -5.23 0.95
CA SER A 138 -12.79 -4.23 0.13
C SER A 138 -12.29 -4.23 -1.31
N PHE A 139 -10.96 -4.27 -1.53
CA PHE A 139 -10.40 -4.35 -2.88
C PHE A 139 -10.66 -5.70 -3.55
N ILE A 140 -10.72 -6.81 -2.80
CA ILE A 140 -11.12 -8.12 -3.34
C ILE A 140 -12.57 -8.06 -3.83
N HIS A 141 -13.48 -7.48 -3.05
CA HIS A 141 -14.91 -7.40 -3.42
C HIS A 141 -15.16 -6.43 -4.57
N LEU A 142 -14.45 -5.30 -4.64
CA LEU A 142 -14.64 -4.28 -5.68
C LEU A 142 -13.96 -4.63 -7.00
N ALA A 143 -12.79 -5.27 -6.97
CA ALA A 143 -11.95 -5.48 -8.15
C ALA A 143 -11.58 -6.96 -8.37
N GLY A 144 -12.27 -7.88 -7.70
CA GLY A 144 -12.03 -9.31 -7.77
C GLY A 144 -10.81 -9.80 -6.99
N PRO A 145 -10.68 -11.13 -6.83
CA PRO A 145 -9.52 -11.76 -6.21
C PRO A 145 -8.26 -11.54 -7.04
N GLY A 146 -7.11 -11.92 -6.50
CA GLY A 146 -5.84 -11.80 -7.20
C GLY A 146 -4.66 -11.79 -6.25
N ARG A 147 -3.55 -11.20 -6.68
CA ARG A 147 -2.30 -11.18 -5.92
C ARG A 147 -2.14 -9.85 -5.21
N PHE A 148 -1.83 -9.93 -3.92
CA PHE A 148 -1.49 -8.80 -3.09
C PHE A 148 -0.07 -8.95 -2.58
N TYR A 149 0.74 -7.96 -2.84
CA TYR A 149 2.10 -7.85 -2.35
C TYR A 149 2.16 -6.78 -1.26
N PHE A 150 2.97 -7.01 -0.25
CA PHE A 150 3.19 -6.09 0.86
C PHE A 150 4.66 -5.75 0.92
N THR A 151 5.00 -4.48 0.93
CA THR A 151 6.38 -3.99 0.98
C THR A 151 6.47 -2.67 1.74
N GLY A 152 7.65 -2.11 1.85
CA GLY A 152 7.92 -0.85 2.54
C GLY A 152 8.72 -1.04 3.82
N HIS A 153 9.22 0.08 4.36
CA HIS A 153 10.18 0.04 5.49
C HIS A 153 9.63 -0.66 6.73
N ASN A 154 8.32 -0.63 6.93
CA ASN A 154 7.65 -1.21 8.11
C ASN A 154 6.92 -2.52 7.80
N VAL A 155 7.21 -3.14 6.65
CA VAL A 155 6.59 -4.43 6.28
C VAL A 155 6.95 -5.55 7.28
N GLY A 156 8.04 -5.41 8.02
CA GLY A 156 8.43 -6.35 9.08
C GLY A 156 7.46 -6.44 10.27
N PHE A 157 6.51 -5.49 10.39
CA PHE A 157 5.42 -5.59 11.37
C PHE A 157 4.31 -6.54 10.94
N LEU A 158 4.26 -6.90 9.65
CA LEU A 158 3.18 -7.71 9.10
C LEU A 158 3.38 -9.20 9.39
N GLU A 159 2.38 -9.79 10.03
CA GLU A 159 2.26 -11.22 10.28
C GLU A 159 1.21 -11.82 9.33
N LEU A 160 1.66 -12.45 8.23
CA LEU A 160 0.74 -13.01 7.22
C LEU A 160 -0.29 -14.01 7.78
N PRO A 161 0.05 -14.89 8.74
CA PRO A 161 -0.95 -15.77 9.33
C PRO A 161 -2.09 -15.01 10.01
N LEU A 162 -1.78 -13.94 10.74
CA LEU A 162 -2.77 -13.11 11.42
C LEU A 162 -3.63 -12.32 10.41
N LEU A 163 -2.99 -11.70 9.39
CA LEU A 163 -3.72 -11.05 8.30
C LEU A 163 -4.67 -12.04 7.59
N ARG A 164 -4.20 -13.25 7.30
CA ARG A 164 -4.99 -14.29 6.64
C ARG A 164 -6.19 -14.69 7.46
N SER A 165 -6.03 -14.89 8.77
CA SER A 165 -7.12 -15.28 9.67
C SER A 165 -8.27 -14.23 9.65
N HIS A 166 -7.93 -12.93 9.68
CA HIS A 166 -8.92 -11.87 9.54
C HIS A 166 -9.59 -11.87 8.16
N LEU A 167 -8.81 -12.01 7.08
CA LEU A 167 -9.35 -12.06 5.72
C LEU A 167 -10.33 -13.22 5.52
N GLU A 168 -10.06 -14.40 6.07
CA GLU A 168 -10.94 -15.57 5.98
C GLU A 168 -12.29 -15.36 6.66
N THR A 169 -12.38 -14.45 7.62
CA THR A 169 -13.67 -14.06 8.21
C THR A 169 -14.45 -13.09 7.32
N MET A 170 -13.74 -12.21 6.60
CA MET A 170 -14.32 -11.11 5.80
C MET A 170 -14.63 -11.49 4.36
N VAL A 171 -13.82 -12.39 3.77
CA VAL A 171 -13.92 -12.77 2.36
C VAL A 171 -14.43 -14.21 2.26
N LYS A 172 -15.71 -14.35 1.88
CA LYS A 172 -16.35 -15.65 1.62
C LYS A 172 -16.46 -15.86 0.12
N MET A 173 -15.47 -16.57 -0.45
CA MET A 173 -15.36 -16.76 -1.88
C MET A 173 -15.71 -18.18 -2.30
N SER A 174 -16.10 -18.33 -3.58
CA SER A 174 -16.21 -19.64 -4.21
C SER A 174 -14.84 -20.37 -4.18
N PRO A 175 -14.81 -21.70 -4.05
CA PRO A 175 -13.57 -22.47 -4.16
C PRO A 175 -12.78 -22.26 -5.46
N LEU A 176 -13.45 -21.78 -6.51
CA LEU A 176 -12.83 -21.46 -7.81
C LEU A 176 -12.14 -20.09 -7.84
N GLN A 177 -12.30 -19.30 -6.79
CA GLN A 177 -11.69 -17.97 -6.66
C GLN A 177 -10.65 -18.02 -5.55
N SER A 178 -9.48 -17.47 -5.79
CA SER A 178 -8.42 -17.42 -4.79
C SER A 178 -7.68 -16.09 -4.83
N TYR A 179 -7.17 -15.68 -3.69
CA TYR A 179 -6.21 -14.60 -3.58
C TYR A 179 -4.89 -15.12 -2.99
N SER A 180 -3.81 -14.45 -3.29
CA SER A 180 -2.51 -14.73 -2.68
C SER A 180 -1.94 -13.49 -2.01
N LEU A 181 -1.22 -13.72 -0.91
CA LEU A 181 -0.56 -12.70 -0.11
C LEU A 181 0.92 -13.02 -0.07
N GLU A 182 1.76 -12.03 -0.37
CA GLU A 182 3.21 -12.20 -0.36
C GLU A 182 3.89 -10.95 0.19
N ILE A 183 4.82 -11.13 1.14
CA ILE A 183 5.69 -10.05 1.63
C ILE A 183 6.91 -9.97 0.73
N LEU A 184 7.23 -8.75 0.29
CA LEU A 184 8.44 -8.44 -0.44
C LEU A 184 9.34 -7.55 0.43
N PRO A 185 10.66 -7.78 0.44
CA PRO A 185 11.58 -6.86 1.10
C PRO A 185 11.48 -5.48 0.44
N PRO A 186 11.69 -4.39 1.20
CA PRO A 186 11.76 -3.06 0.63
C PRO A 186 12.94 -2.98 -0.36
N ASN A 187 12.67 -2.42 -1.55
CA ASN A 187 13.68 -2.24 -2.59
C ASN A 187 13.34 -1.00 -3.42
N ASP A 188 14.17 0.03 -3.33
CA ASP A 188 13.99 1.30 -4.03
C ASP A 188 14.13 1.14 -5.56
N GLU A 189 14.93 0.17 -6.04
CA GLU A 189 15.07 -0.12 -7.45
C GLU A 189 13.75 -0.58 -8.08
N THR A 190 12.89 -1.24 -7.30
CA THR A 190 11.57 -1.68 -7.78
C THR A 190 10.71 -0.49 -8.21
N ALA A 191 10.74 0.62 -7.46
CA ALA A 191 10.01 1.83 -7.81
C ALA A 191 10.58 2.50 -9.06
N LEU A 192 11.91 2.54 -9.20
CA LEU A 192 12.58 3.10 -10.38
C LEU A 192 12.28 2.29 -11.64
N LEU A 193 12.38 0.96 -11.56
CA LEU A 193 12.00 0.06 -12.64
C LEU A 193 10.56 0.27 -13.07
N GLY A 194 9.64 0.34 -12.09
CA GLY A 194 8.23 0.53 -12.36
C GLY A 194 7.90 1.89 -12.96
N ALA A 195 8.59 2.95 -12.56
CA ALA A 195 8.47 4.26 -13.20
C ALA A 195 8.88 4.18 -14.70
N GLY A 196 9.97 3.46 -15.01
CA GLY A 196 10.38 3.19 -16.38
C GLY A 196 9.34 2.40 -17.18
N VAL A 197 8.77 1.34 -16.58
CA VAL A 197 7.70 0.54 -17.20
C VAL A 197 6.46 1.39 -17.48
N ALA A 198 6.04 2.22 -16.52
CA ALA A 198 4.91 3.11 -16.70
C ALA A 198 5.14 4.15 -17.80
N ALA A 199 6.33 4.73 -17.88
CA ALA A 199 6.71 5.69 -18.92
C ALA A 199 6.70 5.03 -20.33
N LEU A 200 7.24 3.82 -20.47
CA LEU A 200 7.21 3.07 -21.73
C LEU A 200 5.79 2.71 -22.16
N GLY A 201 4.94 2.30 -21.22
CA GLY A 201 3.54 1.95 -21.49
C GLY A 201 2.69 3.14 -21.96
N THR A 202 3.03 4.37 -21.63
CA THR A 202 2.36 5.57 -22.16
C THR A 202 2.78 5.88 -23.61
N LEU A 203 4.01 5.57 -24.00
CA LEU A 203 4.52 5.77 -25.36
C LEU A 203 3.89 4.81 -26.39
N THR A 204 3.42 3.64 -25.95
CA THR A 204 2.82 2.64 -26.86
C THR A 204 1.31 2.82 -27.06
N ARG A 205 0.69 3.76 -26.35
CA ARG A 205 -0.77 4.05 -26.44
C ARG A 205 -1.09 5.34 -27.19
N SER A 206 -0.08 6.09 -27.62
CA SER A 206 -0.18 7.28 -28.47
C SER A 206 0.06 6.90 -29.95
#